data_42e55d8cf5c4d424378d0ff1e0c26210
#
_entry.id   42e55d8cf5c4d424378d0ff1e0c26210
#
_cell.length_a   1.000
_cell.length_b   1.000
_cell.length_c   1.000
_cell.angle_alpha   90.00
_cell.angle_beta   90.00
_cell.angle_gamma   90.00
#
_symmetry.space_group_name_H-M   'P 1'
#
loop_
_entity.id
_entity.type
_entity.pdbx_description
1 polymer ?
#
loop_
_entity_poly.entity_id
_entity_poly.type
_entity_poly.pdbx_seq_one_letter_code
_entity_poly.pdbx_strand_id
1 'polypeptide(L)'
;MKDTIEPRESRRAFLVKSGMLIATASLSGVACMGRPDEETKVWKIPPTEDLMREHGILRRIMLVYDEVARRLKQGEDFPLQVLTEANGIIRRFMQDYHESNEQFHVFNWFGRAEKMVELVAILYQQHLAGRKLIDKIKTLSTEDNLKNPVERSTVADFLTTFNQLYRRHAAWEDTVIFPAFRSVIPPQDFTAVGETFEREAEKLFGPDSYQKIVGQVADLEKTLEIHDLQQFIPRL
;
A
#
# COMPACT_ATOMS: atom_id res chain seq x y z
N MET A 1 -48.70 28.00 6.31
CA MET A 1 -48.45 26.57 6.12
C MET A 1 -46.99 26.35 6.41
N LYS A 2 -46.66 25.77 7.60
CA LYS A 2 -45.27 25.47 8.02
C LYS A 2 -45.06 24.00 7.73
N ASP A 3 -44.22 23.68 6.77
CA ASP A 3 -43.78 22.32 6.50
C ASP A 3 -42.66 21.97 7.51
N THR A 4 -43.01 21.11 8.42
CA THR A 4 -42.09 20.49 9.40
C THR A 4 -41.35 19.35 8.72
N ILE A 5 -40.06 19.51 8.50
CA ILE A 5 -39.15 18.45 8.01
C ILE A 5 -38.82 17.53 9.20
N GLU A 6 -39.27 16.29 9.16
CA GLU A 6 -38.87 15.26 10.12
C GLU A 6 -37.40 14.87 9.95
N PRO A 7 -36.66 14.66 11.04
CA PRO A 7 -35.25 14.25 10.95
C PRO A 7 -35.12 12.78 10.53
N ARG A 8 -34.36 12.53 9.48
CA ARG A 8 -33.96 11.18 9.02
C ARG A 8 -33.25 10.42 10.15
N GLU A 9 -33.79 9.28 10.55
CA GLU A 9 -33.17 8.38 11.51
C GLU A 9 -31.75 7.96 11.06
N SER A 10 -30.83 8.05 12.01
CA SER A 10 -29.42 7.71 11.78
C SER A 10 -29.26 6.20 11.54
N ARG A 11 -28.36 5.83 10.63
CA ARG A 11 -28.00 4.42 10.31
C ARG A 11 -27.65 3.56 11.54
N ARG A 12 -27.27 4.17 12.66
CA ARG A 12 -27.02 3.50 13.93
C ARG A 12 -28.28 2.97 14.62
N ALA A 13 -29.42 3.63 14.44
CA ALA A 13 -30.68 3.19 15.05
C ALA A 13 -31.26 1.93 14.39
N PHE A 14 -30.93 1.69 13.10
CA PHE A 14 -31.42 0.53 12.35
C PHE A 14 -30.79 -0.79 12.84
N LEU A 15 -29.53 -0.77 13.27
CA LEU A 15 -28.81 -1.99 13.71
C LEU A 15 -29.20 -2.47 15.11
N VAL A 16 -29.82 -1.63 15.94
CA VAL A 16 -30.22 -1.99 17.32
C VAL A 16 -31.62 -2.60 17.40
N LYS A 17 -32.48 -2.35 16.41
CA LYS A 17 -33.87 -2.83 16.42
C LYS A 17 -34.09 -4.27 15.88
N SER A 18 -33.06 -4.91 15.32
CA SER A 18 -33.21 -6.26 14.72
C SER A 18 -32.82 -7.43 15.61
N GLY A 19 -32.63 -7.22 16.90
CA GLY A 19 -32.09 -8.22 17.81
C GLY A 19 -32.92 -8.47 19.05
N MET A 20 -34.27 -8.68 18.99
CA MET A 20 -35.01 -9.25 20.14
C MET A 20 -36.33 -9.87 19.71
N LEU A 21 -36.29 -11.14 19.36
CA LEU A 21 -37.43 -12.06 19.41
C LEU A 21 -36.97 -13.30 20.16
N ILE A 22 -37.24 -13.30 21.48
CA ILE A 22 -37.09 -14.48 22.31
C ILE A 22 -38.37 -15.31 22.14
N ALA A 23 -38.27 -16.45 21.48
CA ALA A 23 -39.29 -17.47 21.49
C ALA A 23 -38.87 -18.59 22.44
N THR A 24 -39.56 -18.70 23.57
CA THR A 24 -39.48 -19.84 24.45
C THR A 24 -40.21 -21.04 23.81
N ALA A 25 -39.47 -22.11 23.53
CA ALA A 25 -40.08 -23.41 23.18
C ALA A 25 -39.33 -24.54 23.90
N SER A 26 -40.12 -25.44 24.42
CA SER A 26 -39.89 -26.50 25.37
C SER A 26 -38.85 -27.55 24.94
N LEU A 27 -38.22 -28.18 25.96
CA LEU A 27 -37.31 -29.31 25.84
C LEU A 27 -38.01 -30.52 25.15
N SER A 28 -37.40 -31.01 24.09
CA SER A 28 -37.46 -32.40 23.68
C SER A 28 -36.06 -32.74 23.11
N GLY A 29 -35.46 -33.79 23.68
CA GLY A 29 -34.08 -34.20 23.37
C GLY A 29 -33.92 -34.56 21.89
N VAL A 30 -32.99 -33.89 21.25
CA VAL A 30 -32.41 -34.28 19.95
C VAL A 30 -30.92 -34.38 20.14
N ALA A 31 -30.40 -35.56 19.80
CA ALA A 31 -28.98 -35.91 19.83
C ALA A 31 -28.13 -34.81 19.15
N CYS A 32 -27.05 -34.38 19.80
CA CYS A 32 -26.02 -33.57 19.19
C CYS A 32 -25.39 -34.34 18.02
N MET A 33 -25.94 -34.16 16.82
CA MET A 33 -25.15 -34.28 15.59
C MET A 33 -24.30 -33.05 15.55
N GLY A 34 -22.97 -33.22 15.79
CA GLY A 34 -21.98 -32.18 15.61
C GLY A 34 -22.16 -31.56 14.23
N ARG A 35 -22.41 -30.25 14.19
CA ARG A 35 -22.22 -29.49 12.95
C ARG A 35 -20.79 -29.77 12.51
N PRO A 36 -20.55 -30.15 11.23
CA PRO A 36 -19.22 -30.14 10.72
C PRO A 36 -18.66 -28.72 10.96
N ASP A 37 -17.48 -28.64 11.57
CA ASP A 37 -16.77 -27.40 11.73
C ASP A 37 -16.78 -26.71 10.35
N GLU A 38 -17.50 -25.59 10.25
CA GLU A 38 -17.32 -24.65 9.16
C GLU A 38 -15.87 -24.19 9.30
N GLU A 39 -14.94 -24.86 8.60
CA GLU A 39 -13.61 -24.33 8.37
C GLU A 39 -13.82 -22.90 7.92
N THR A 40 -13.49 -21.97 8.78
CA THR A 40 -13.45 -20.55 8.43
C THR A 40 -12.52 -20.45 7.24
N LYS A 41 -13.13 -20.32 6.05
CA LYS A 41 -12.40 -20.20 4.79
C LYS A 41 -11.61 -18.93 4.88
N VAL A 42 -10.35 -19.03 5.32
CA VAL A 42 -9.42 -17.90 5.30
C VAL A 42 -9.25 -17.56 3.82
N TRP A 43 -9.86 -16.44 3.40
CA TRP A 43 -9.74 -15.94 2.06
C TRP A 43 -8.30 -15.49 1.85
N LYS A 44 -7.52 -16.31 1.15
CA LYS A 44 -6.18 -15.92 0.72
C LYS A 44 -6.30 -14.76 -0.26
N ILE A 45 -5.54 -13.71 -0.03
CA ILE A 45 -5.48 -12.56 -0.91
C ILE A 45 -4.82 -12.99 -2.22
N PRO A 46 -5.42 -12.72 -3.39
CA PRO A 46 -4.77 -12.99 -4.67
C PRO A 46 -3.45 -12.23 -4.80
N PRO A 47 -2.40 -12.78 -5.43
CA PRO A 47 -1.10 -12.12 -5.53
C PRO A 47 -1.16 -10.72 -6.17
N THR A 48 -2.00 -10.52 -7.16
CA THR A 48 -2.19 -9.20 -7.79
C THR A 48 -2.87 -8.19 -6.86
N GLU A 49 -3.82 -8.64 -6.04
CA GLU A 49 -4.46 -7.78 -5.05
C GLU A 49 -3.49 -7.41 -3.92
N ASP A 50 -2.62 -8.34 -3.54
CA ASP A 50 -1.58 -8.10 -2.55
C ASP A 50 -0.57 -7.04 -3.04
N LEU A 51 -0.07 -7.16 -4.27
CA LEU A 51 0.78 -6.15 -4.88
C LEU A 51 0.07 -4.77 -4.95
N MET A 52 -1.21 -4.70 -5.31
CA MET A 52 -1.99 -3.45 -5.30
C MET A 52 -2.12 -2.84 -3.90
N ARG A 53 -2.25 -3.66 -2.85
CA ARG A 53 -2.25 -3.18 -1.45
C ARG A 53 -0.90 -2.60 -1.06
N GLU A 54 0.19 -3.21 -1.49
CA GLU A 54 1.56 -2.74 -1.29
C GLU A 54 1.79 -1.41 -2.04
N HIS A 55 1.23 -1.23 -3.23
CA HIS A 55 1.15 0.08 -3.89
C HIS A 55 0.39 1.13 -3.05
N GLY A 56 -0.56 0.72 -2.21
CA GLY A 56 -1.19 1.59 -1.23
C GLY A 56 -0.18 2.19 -0.25
N ILE A 57 0.77 1.37 0.24
CA ILE A 57 1.89 1.82 1.09
C ILE A 57 2.79 2.80 0.32
N LEU A 58 3.18 2.45 -0.89
CA LEU A 58 3.99 3.32 -1.77
C LEU A 58 3.32 4.70 -1.95
N ARG A 59 2.02 4.74 -2.24
CA ARG A 59 1.27 6.00 -2.38
C ARG A 59 1.30 6.86 -1.12
N ARG A 60 1.22 6.25 0.05
CA ARG A 60 1.33 6.98 1.33
C ARG A 60 2.74 7.51 1.57
N ILE A 61 3.79 6.74 1.26
CA ILE A 61 5.17 7.25 1.29
C ILE A 61 5.37 8.41 0.30
N MET A 62 4.72 8.36 -0.86
CA MET A 62 4.76 9.49 -1.80
C MET A 62 4.13 10.77 -1.24
N LEU A 63 3.10 10.67 -0.36
CA LEU A 63 2.57 11.84 0.37
C LEU A 63 3.60 12.39 1.38
N VAL A 64 4.31 11.51 2.09
CA VAL A 64 5.43 11.91 2.95
C VAL A 64 6.50 12.63 2.15
N TYR A 65 6.88 12.12 0.99
CA TYR A 65 7.88 12.74 0.12
C TYR A 65 7.41 14.09 -0.46
N ASP A 66 6.12 14.22 -0.82
CA ASP A 66 5.56 15.51 -1.27
C ASP A 66 5.66 16.57 -0.16
N GLU A 67 5.34 16.23 1.08
CA GLU A 67 5.42 17.16 2.21
C GLU A 67 6.86 17.50 2.57
N VAL A 68 7.77 16.53 2.61
CA VAL A 68 9.19 16.79 2.83
C VAL A 68 9.77 17.68 1.72
N ALA A 69 9.45 17.41 0.46
CA ALA A 69 9.90 18.22 -0.67
C ALA A 69 9.38 19.67 -0.58
N ARG A 70 8.12 19.85 -0.16
CA ARG A 70 7.54 21.17 0.10
C ARG A 70 8.33 21.92 1.18
N ARG A 71 8.54 21.30 2.34
CA ARG A 71 9.29 21.89 3.46
C ARG A 71 10.72 22.27 3.06
N LEU A 72 11.41 21.36 2.36
CA LEU A 72 12.76 21.61 1.84
C LEU A 72 12.80 22.85 0.95
N LYS A 73 11.84 23.00 0.01
CA LYS A 73 11.77 24.16 -0.91
C LYS A 73 11.39 25.46 -0.20
N GLN A 74 10.61 25.40 0.87
CA GLN A 74 10.19 26.57 1.62
C GLN A 74 11.16 26.96 2.75
N GLY A 75 12.22 26.18 2.96
CA GLY A 75 13.17 26.40 4.04
C GLY A 75 12.61 26.04 5.43
N GLU A 76 11.51 25.28 5.47
CA GLU A 76 10.91 24.80 6.72
C GLU A 76 11.69 23.60 7.27
N ASP A 77 11.67 23.45 8.58
CA ASP A 77 12.30 22.33 9.27
C ASP A 77 11.38 21.10 9.30
N PHE A 78 11.98 19.94 9.34
CA PHE A 78 11.33 18.67 9.58
C PHE A 78 12.31 17.69 10.24
N PRO A 79 11.85 16.70 11.01
CA PRO A 79 12.72 15.69 11.59
C PRO A 79 13.34 14.83 10.49
N LEU A 80 14.67 14.89 10.28
CA LEU A 80 15.38 14.14 9.25
C LEU A 80 15.15 12.63 9.37
N GLN A 81 14.85 12.15 10.56
CA GLN A 81 14.48 10.76 10.83
C GLN A 81 13.30 10.29 9.96
N VAL A 82 12.32 11.15 9.67
CA VAL A 82 11.16 10.85 8.80
C VAL A 82 11.64 10.42 7.40
N LEU A 83 12.56 11.18 6.82
CA LEU A 83 13.08 10.87 5.49
C LEU A 83 13.95 9.61 5.50
N THR A 84 14.72 9.41 6.55
CA THR A 84 15.55 8.20 6.74
C THR A 84 14.69 6.94 6.83
N GLU A 85 13.62 6.97 7.63
CA GLU A 85 12.69 5.85 7.79
C GLU A 85 11.87 5.59 6.52
N ALA A 86 11.35 6.64 5.88
CA ALA A 86 10.64 6.52 4.60
C ALA A 86 11.52 5.87 3.52
N ASN A 87 12.78 6.32 3.38
CA ASN A 87 13.75 5.70 2.48
C ASN A 87 14.04 4.24 2.85
N GLY A 88 14.05 3.93 4.15
CA GLY A 88 14.20 2.56 4.67
C GLY A 88 13.04 1.64 4.25
N ILE A 89 11.80 2.14 4.33
CA ILE A 89 10.61 1.40 3.88
C ILE A 89 10.67 1.19 2.37
N ILE A 90 10.94 2.25 1.58
CA ILE A 90 11.08 2.12 0.12
C ILE A 90 12.15 1.09 -0.23
N ARG A 91 13.35 1.16 0.38
CA ARG A 91 14.41 0.21 0.05
C ARG A 91 14.04 -1.23 0.37
N ARG A 92 13.67 -1.50 1.63
CA ARG A 92 13.46 -2.89 2.09
C ARG A 92 12.15 -3.49 1.62
N PHE A 93 11.04 -2.72 1.75
CA PHE A 93 9.72 -3.26 1.47
C PHE A 93 9.34 -3.10 -0.01
N MET A 94 9.55 -1.93 -0.62
CA MET A 94 9.18 -1.74 -2.03
C MET A 94 10.24 -2.33 -2.97
N GLN A 95 11.52 -1.95 -2.83
CA GLN A 95 12.54 -2.32 -3.84
C GLN A 95 13.09 -3.73 -3.66
N ASP A 96 13.39 -4.16 -2.42
CA ASP A 96 14.05 -5.45 -2.20
C ASP A 96 13.05 -6.61 -2.05
N TYR A 97 11.78 -6.34 -1.72
CA TYR A 97 10.74 -7.36 -1.62
C TYR A 97 9.70 -7.22 -2.75
N HIS A 98 8.90 -6.14 -2.80
CA HIS A 98 7.80 -5.97 -3.75
C HIS A 98 8.26 -6.02 -5.22
N GLU A 99 9.18 -5.13 -5.64
CA GLU A 99 9.72 -5.14 -7.02
C GLU A 99 10.42 -6.46 -7.37
N SER A 100 11.04 -7.12 -6.40
CA SER A 100 11.65 -8.44 -6.62
C SER A 100 10.59 -9.49 -6.92
N ASN A 101 9.47 -9.48 -6.19
CA ASN A 101 8.33 -10.36 -6.45
C ASN A 101 7.75 -10.12 -7.86
N GLU A 102 7.60 -8.87 -8.28
CA GLU A 102 7.17 -8.55 -9.64
C GLU A 102 8.14 -9.07 -10.68
N GLN A 103 9.43 -8.78 -10.52
CA GLN A 103 10.46 -9.18 -11.48
C GLN A 103 10.56 -10.69 -11.62
N PHE A 104 10.56 -11.43 -10.50
CA PHE A 104 10.77 -12.87 -10.52
C PHE A 104 9.49 -13.68 -10.78
N HIS A 105 8.34 -13.20 -10.29
CA HIS A 105 7.11 -13.99 -10.30
C HIS A 105 6.01 -13.42 -11.21
N VAL A 106 6.10 -12.15 -11.65
CA VAL A 106 5.10 -11.58 -12.58
C VAL A 106 5.70 -11.35 -13.96
N PHE A 107 6.76 -10.55 -14.06
CA PHE A 107 7.35 -10.16 -15.34
C PHE A 107 7.87 -11.36 -16.15
N ASN A 108 8.42 -12.37 -15.48
CA ASN A 108 8.88 -13.59 -16.15
C ASN A 108 7.76 -14.34 -16.91
N TRP A 109 6.51 -14.29 -16.42
CA TRP A 109 5.39 -14.93 -17.11
C TRP A 109 5.00 -14.18 -18.37
N PHE A 110 5.08 -12.86 -18.37
CA PHE A 110 4.87 -12.07 -19.59
C PHE A 110 5.94 -12.34 -20.64
N GLY A 111 7.21 -12.48 -20.23
CA GLY A 111 8.30 -12.87 -21.11
C GLY A 111 8.09 -14.26 -21.73
N ARG A 112 7.69 -15.28 -20.94
CA ARG A 112 7.38 -16.63 -21.43
C ARG A 112 6.18 -16.66 -22.37
N ALA A 113 5.19 -15.82 -22.14
CA ALA A 113 3.99 -15.71 -22.96
C ALA A 113 4.18 -14.82 -24.19
N GLU A 114 5.33 -14.18 -24.33
CA GLU A 114 5.63 -13.17 -25.36
C GLU A 114 4.57 -12.06 -25.44
N LYS A 115 4.00 -11.66 -24.28
CA LYS A 115 2.98 -10.63 -24.16
C LYS A 115 3.53 -9.44 -23.41
N MET A 116 3.20 -8.24 -23.87
CA MET A 116 3.56 -6.95 -23.21
C MET A 116 5.04 -6.81 -22.87
N VAL A 117 5.93 -7.48 -23.59
CA VAL A 117 7.38 -7.57 -23.29
C VAL A 117 8.02 -6.19 -23.25
N GLU A 118 7.66 -5.29 -24.16
CA GLU A 118 8.17 -3.91 -24.18
C GLU A 118 7.75 -3.11 -22.96
N LEU A 119 6.48 -3.22 -22.55
CA LEU A 119 5.98 -2.54 -21.34
C LEU A 119 6.68 -3.06 -20.09
N VAL A 120 6.79 -4.37 -19.93
CA VAL A 120 7.51 -5.01 -18.81
C VAL A 120 8.97 -4.56 -18.77
N ALA A 121 9.64 -4.46 -19.93
CA ALA A 121 11.01 -3.98 -20.01
C ALA A 121 11.13 -2.50 -19.55
N ILE A 122 10.14 -1.65 -19.87
CA ILE A 122 10.10 -0.26 -19.41
C ILE A 122 9.89 -0.22 -17.89
N LEU A 123 8.97 -1.00 -17.32
CA LEU A 123 8.74 -1.06 -15.89
C LEU A 123 9.99 -1.53 -15.14
N TYR A 124 10.67 -2.54 -15.65
CA TYR A 124 11.94 -2.99 -15.09
C TYR A 124 13.01 -1.87 -15.09
N GLN A 125 13.13 -1.08 -16.18
CA GLN A 125 14.04 0.06 -16.22
C GLN A 125 13.65 1.15 -15.22
N GLN A 126 12.35 1.32 -14.95
CA GLN A 126 11.85 2.24 -13.92
C GLN A 126 12.23 1.78 -12.50
N HIS A 127 12.21 0.47 -12.19
CA HIS A 127 12.75 -0.07 -10.95
C HIS A 127 14.23 0.31 -10.77
N LEU A 128 15.06 0.09 -11.81
CA LEU A 128 16.48 0.44 -11.76
C LEU A 128 16.71 1.95 -11.56
N ALA A 129 15.88 2.79 -12.18
CA ALA A 129 15.95 4.24 -12.02
C ALA A 129 15.52 4.65 -10.59
N GLY A 130 14.46 4.05 -10.07
CA GLY A 130 13.97 4.27 -8.71
C GLY A 130 15.01 3.93 -7.64
N ARG A 131 15.71 2.81 -7.79
CA ARG A 131 16.83 2.41 -6.90
C ARG A 131 17.93 3.47 -6.88
N LYS A 132 18.34 3.97 -8.05
CA LYS A 132 19.34 5.05 -8.15
C LYS A 132 18.87 6.36 -7.50
N LEU A 133 17.57 6.69 -7.61
CA LEU A 133 17.00 7.87 -6.95
C LEU A 133 17.07 7.74 -5.43
N ILE A 134 16.68 6.61 -4.87
CA ILE A 134 16.76 6.38 -3.42
C ILE A 134 18.20 6.44 -2.92
N ASP A 135 19.17 5.89 -3.65
CA ASP A 135 20.59 5.99 -3.28
C ASP A 135 21.07 7.45 -3.25
N LYS A 136 20.69 8.27 -4.23
CA LYS A 136 21.01 9.72 -4.26
C LYS A 136 20.33 10.47 -3.11
N ILE A 137 19.03 10.25 -2.90
CA ILE A 137 18.28 10.87 -1.80
C ILE A 137 18.96 10.52 -0.47
N LYS A 138 19.28 9.25 -0.22
CA LYS A 138 19.94 8.80 1.01
C LYS A 138 21.30 9.46 1.21
N THR A 139 22.10 9.54 0.16
CA THR A 139 23.45 10.12 0.22
C THR A 139 23.41 11.62 0.56
N LEU A 140 22.44 12.35 0.01
CA LEU A 140 22.33 13.80 0.21
C LEU A 140 21.54 14.18 1.47
N SER A 141 20.72 13.29 2.02
CA SER A 141 19.89 13.55 3.18
C SER A 141 20.68 13.40 4.48
N THR A 142 21.62 14.31 4.71
CA THR A 142 22.37 14.45 5.96
C THR A 142 22.11 15.83 6.57
N GLU A 143 22.26 15.94 7.91
CA GLU A 143 22.06 17.23 8.58
C GLU A 143 22.95 18.35 7.99
N ASP A 144 24.20 18.02 7.66
CA ASP A 144 25.13 19.01 7.11
C ASP A 144 24.76 19.43 5.68
N ASN A 145 24.41 18.50 4.80
CA ASN A 145 23.96 18.82 3.45
C ASN A 145 22.69 19.67 3.46
N LEU A 146 21.73 19.33 4.33
CA LEU A 146 20.44 20.02 4.41
C LEU A 146 20.54 21.44 5.04
N LYS A 147 21.69 21.86 5.57
CA LYS A 147 21.97 23.27 5.89
C LYS A 147 22.20 24.12 4.64
N ASN A 148 22.62 23.50 3.52
CA ASN A 148 22.86 24.19 2.27
C ASN A 148 21.55 24.27 1.43
N PRO A 149 21.09 25.49 1.06
CA PRO A 149 19.86 25.67 0.29
C PRO A 149 19.88 24.95 -1.08
N VAL A 150 21.05 24.84 -1.72
CA VAL A 150 21.20 24.14 -3.00
C VAL A 150 20.98 22.63 -2.84
N GLU A 151 21.58 22.04 -1.81
CA GLU A 151 21.40 20.61 -1.50
C GLU A 151 19.97 20.31 -1.07
N ARG A 152 19.33 21.19 -0.29
CA ARG A 152 17.89 21.07 0.05
C ARG A 152 17.04 21.02 -1.22
N SER A 153 17.27 21.94 -2.16
CA SER A 153 16.54 21.96 -3.43
C SER A 153 16.79 20.69 -4.24
N THR A 154 18.03 20.22 -4.28
CA THR A 154 18.41 19.01 -5.00
C THR A 154 17.69 17.77 -4.43
N VAL A 155 17.64 17.61 -3.09
CA VAL A 155 16.91 16.52 -2.45
C VAL A 155 15.41 16.62 -2.76
N ALA A 156 14.81 17.81 -2.67
CA ALA A 156 13.40 18.03 -3.00
C ALA A 156 13.08 17.66 -4.46
N ASP A 157 13.99 17.95 -5.39
CA ASP A 157 13.80 17.60 -6.80
C ASP A 157 13.92 16.09 -7.05
N PHE A 158 14.82 15.38 -6.34
CA PHE A 158 14.86 13.91 -6.40
C PHE A 158 13.61 13.27 -5.81
N LEU A 159 13.07 13.76 -4.69
CA LEU A 159 11.82 13.29 -4.12
C LEU A 159 10.65 13.49 -5.10
N THR A 160 10.59 14.67 -5.71
CA THR A 160 9.58 14.98 -6.74
C THR A 160 9.72 14.05 -7.95
N THR A 161 10.95 13.80 -8.42
CA THR A 161 11.23 12.90 -9.54
C THR A 161 10.82 11.46 -9.21
N PHE A 162 11.12 10.98 -8.01
CA PHE A 162 10.68 9.68 -7.52
C PHE A 162 9.15 9.56 -7.58
N ASN A 163 8.43 10.53 -7.02
CA ASN A 163 6.98 10.54 -7.02
C ASN A 163 6.39 10.58 -8.45
N GLN A 164 6.98 11.35 -9.35
CA GLN A 164 6.54 11.40 -10.76
C GLN A 164 6.73 10.07 -11.49
N LEU A 165 7.81 9.36 -11.21
CA LEU A 165 8.09 8.04 -11.76
C LEU A 165 7.06 7.02 -11.23
N TYR A 166 6.99 6.85 -9.91
CA TYR A 166 6.22 5.76 -9.30
C TYR A 166 4.70 5.97 -9.35
N ARG A 167 4.19 7.21 -9.43
CA ARG A 167 2.76 7.43 -9.72
C ARG A 167 2.32 6.86 -11.05
N ARG A 168 3.18 6.95 -12.06
CA ARG A 168 2.90 6.39 -13.41
C ARG A 168 3.14 4.89 -13.43
N HIS A 169 4.23 4.44 -12.85
CA HIS A 169 4.63 3.05 -12.73
C HIS A 169 3.50 2.21 -12.11
N ALA A 170 3.15 2.48 -10.86
CA ALA A 170 2.09 1.76 -10.16
C ALA A 170 0.72 1.87 -10.86
N ALA A 171 0.41 2.99 -11.53
CA ALA A 171 -0.84 3.11 -12.28
C ALA A 171 -0.89 2.16 -13.48
N TRP A 172 0.22 1.94 -14.20
CA TRP A 172 0.29 1.00 -15.31
C TRP A 172 0.26 -0.46 -14.83
N GLU A 173 0.89 -0.77 -13.72
CA GLU A 173 0.82 -2.12 -13.15
C GLU A 173 -0.58 -2.44 -12.63
N ASP A 174 -1.18 -1.57 -11.84
CA ASP A 174 -2.54 -1.75 -11.29
C ASP A 174 -3.61 -1.89 -12.38
N THR A 175 -3.47 -1.18 -13.49
CA THR A 175 -4.53 -1.12 -14.53
C THR A 175 -4.27 -1.98 -15.75
N VAL A 176 -3.03 -2.42 -15.98
CA VAL A 176 -2.67 -3.16 -17.20
C VAL A 176 -1.99 -4.48 -16.86
N ILE A 177 -0.86 -4.47 -16.13
CA ILE A 177 -0.06 -5.68 -15.89
C ILE A 177 -0.79 -6.65 -14.97
N PHE A 178 -1.23 -6.22 -13.79
CA PHE A 178 -1.87 -7.11 -12.82
C PHE A 178 -3.20 -7.68 -13.31
N PRO A 179 -4.08 -6.92 -13.97
CA PRO A 179 -5.27 -7.50 -14.60
C PRO A 179 -4.94 -8.52 -15.69
N ALA A 180 -3.90 -8.28 -16.50
CA ALA A 180 -3.49 -9.20 -17.55
C ALA A 180 -2.77 -10.44 -17.04
N PHE A 181 -2.21 -10.43 -15.83
CA PHE A 181 -1.39 -11.51 -15.28
C PHE A 181 -2.10 -12.87 -15.27
N ARG A 182 -3.40 -12.90 -14.90
CA ARG A 182 -4.21 -14.13 -14.94
C ARG A 182 -4.31 -14.77 -16.33
N SER A 183 -4.11 -14.00 -17.40
CA SER A 183 -4.17 -14.48 -18.78
C SER A 183 -2.88 -15.10 -19.28
N VAL A 184 -1.79 -14.97 -18.54
CA VAL A 184 -0.44 -15.45 -18.94
C VAL A 184 0.12 -16.52 -18.00
N ILE A 185 -0.53 -16.78 -16.86
CA ILE A 185 -0.11 -17.76 -15.86
C ILE A 185 -1.17 -18.86 -15.69
N PRO A 186 -0.79 -20.15 -15.57
CA PRO A 186 -1.71 -21.22 -15.21
C PRO A 186 -2.35 -20.98 -13.82
N PRO A 187 -3.63 -21.38 -13.60
CA PRO A 187 -4.32 -21.14 -12.34
C PRO A 187 -3.60 -21.69 -11.09
N GLN A 188 -3.00 -22.88 -11.19
CA GLN A 188 -2.24 -23.49 -10.09
C GLN A 188 -0.99 -22.68 -9.74
N ASP A 189 -0.28 -22.14 -10.73
CA ASP A 189 0.92 -21.35 -10.54
C ASP A 189 0.56 -19.96 -9.96
N PHE A 190 -0.59 -19.40 -10.36
CA PHE A 190 -1.09 -18.14 -9.80
C PHE A 190 -1.31 -18.23 -8.28
N THR A 191 -1.88 -19.34 -7.80
CA THR A 191 -2.06 -19.59 -6.38
C THR A 191 -0.71 -19.76 -5.66
N ALA A 192 0.20 -20.53 -6.26
CA ALA A 192 1.54 -20.76 -5.71
C ALA A 192 2.38 -19.47 -5.61
N VAL A 193 2.20 -18.53 -6.52
CA VAL A 193 2.83 -17.19 -6.45
C VAL A 193 2.35 -16.45 -5.20
N GLY A 194 1.05 -16.42 -4.91
CA GLY A 194 0.51 -15.79 -3.70
C GLY A 194 1.07 -16.41 -2.41
N GLU A 195 1.13 -17.75 -2.34
CA GLU A 195 1.73 -18.45 -1.21
C GLU A 195 3.24 -18.14 -1.05
N THR A 196 3.91 -17.87 -2.16
CA THR A 196 5.33 -17.46 -2.13
C THR A 196 5.47 -16.06 -1.55
N PHE A 197 4.63 -15.11 -1.95
CA PHE A 197 4.64 -13.74 -1.41
C PHE A 197 4.41 -13.73 0.10
N GLU A 198 3.38 -14.43 0.59
CA GLU A 198 3.11 -14.55 2.03
C GLU A 198 4.33 -15.10 2.80
N ARG A 199 4.92 -16.20 2.30
CA ARG A 199 6.08 -16.83 2.95
C ARG A 199 7.32 -15.92 2.96
N GLU A 200 7.58 -15.20 1.87
CA GLU A 200 8.70 -14.27 1.77
C GLU A 200 8.48 -13.04 2.66
N ALA A 201 7.27 -12.49 2.69
CA ALA A 201 6.92 -11.40 3.59
C ALA A 201 7.11 -11.80 5.06
N GLU A 202 6.61 -12.97 5.47
CA GLU A 202 6.79 -13.47 6.83
C GLU A 202 8.25 -13.69 7.19
N LYS A 203 9.04 -14.24 6.26
CA LYS A 203 10.49 -14.45 6.46
C LYS A 203 11.26 -13.15 6.62
N LEU A 204 10.93 -12.10 5.86
CA LEU A 204 11.67 -10.84 5.85
C LEU A 204 11.22 -9.85 6.93
N PHE A 205 9.95 -9.82 7.25
CA PHE A 205 9.33 -8.82 8.12
C PHE A 205 8.58 -9.41 9.32
N GLY A 206 8.48 -10.75 9.40
CA GLY A 206 7.74 -11.48 10.43
C GLY A 206 6.23 -11.46 10.23
N PRO A 207 5.46 -12.05 11.13
CA PRO A 207 3.99 -12.10 11.03
C PRO A 207 3.41 -10.69 11.03
N ASP A 208 2.25 -10.52 10.40
CA ASP A 208 1.54 -9.24 10.26
C ASP A 208 2.40 -8.14 9.60
N SER A 209 3.27 -8.53 8.68
CA SER A 209 4.24 -7.64 8.02
C SER A 209 3.59 -6.41 7.39
N TYR A 210 2.50 -6.60 6.64
CA TYR A 210 1.77 -5.50 6.01
C TYR A 210 1.25 -4.48 7.02
N GLN A 211 0.60 -4.94 8.10
CA GLN A 211 0.07 -4.07 9.15
C GLN A 211 1.16 -3.30 9.89
N LYS A 212 2.30 -3.94 10.12
CA LYS A 212 3.48 -3.28 10.73
C LYS A 212 4.00 -2.14 9.84
N ILE A 213 4.15 -2.38 8.54
CA ILE A 213 4.61 -1.34 7.61
C ILE A 213 3.56 -0.20 7.51
N VAL A 214 2.27 -0.53 7.44
CA VAL A 214 1.20 0.48 7.48
C VAL A 214 1.28 1.33 8.76
N GLY A 215 1.57 0.71 9.91
CA GLY A 215 1.78 1.41 11.19
C GLY A 215 2.97 2.36 11.13
N GLN A 216 4.12 1.92 10.61
CA GLN A 216 5.30 2.77 10.44
C GLN A 216 4.99 3.99 9.55
N VAL A 217 4.31 3.79 8.43
CA VAL A 217 3.93 4.92 7.55
C VAL A 217 2.97 5.87 8.25
N ALA A 218 2.01 5.36 9.02
CA ALA A 218 1.10 6.20 9.80
C ALA A 218 1.83 7.07 10.84
N ASP A 219 2.91 6.57 11.43
CA ASP A 219 3.72 7.34 12.37
C ASP A 219 4.53 8.44 11.67
N LEU A 220 5.04 8.19 10.46
CA LEU A 220 5.66 9.23 9.62
C LEU A 220 4.67 10.34 9.26
N GLU A 221 3.45 9.97 8.85
CA GLU A 221 2.38 10.93 8.54
C GLU A 221 1.99 11.79 9.76
N LYS A 222 1.92 11.18 10.97
CA LYS A 222 1.68 11.91 12.20
C LYS A 222 2.81 12.89 12.52
N THR A 223 4.06 12.46 12.35
CA THR A 223 5.24 13.30 12.61
C THR A 223 5.28 14.52 11.69
N LEU A 224 4.79 14.39 10.47
CA LEU A 224 4.65 15.49 9.51
C LEU A 224 3.32 16.25 9.61
N GLU A 225 2.41 15.81 10.49
CA GLU A 225 1.08 16.40 10.68
C GLU A 225 0.17 16.33 9.44
N ILE A 226 0.39 15.31 8.56
CA ILE A 226 -0.42 15.07 7.35
C ILE A 226 -1.40 13.89 7.48
N HIS A 227 -1.57 13.33 8.69
CA HIS A 227 -2.41 12.16 8.96
C HIS A 227 -3.91 12.48 9.06
N ASP A 228 -4.27 13.74 9.37
CA ASP A 228 -5.67 14.16 9.48
C ASP A 228 -6.23 14.55 8.11
N LEU A 229 -7.06 13.65 7.55
CA LEU A 229 -7.67 13.87 6.24
C LEU A 229 -8.65 15.06 6.22
N GLN A 230 -9.14 15.54 7.36
CA GLN A 230 -10.07 16.68 7.40
C GLN A 230 -9.41 17.97 6.90
N GLN A 231 -8.09 18.13 7.10
CA GLN A 231 -7.34 19.30 6.63
C GLN A 231 -7.27 19.39 5.09
N PHE A 232 -7.55 18.30 4.37
CA PHE A 232 -7.55 18.24 2.90
C PHE A 232 -8.95 18.39 2.29
N ILE A 233 -9.98 18.66 3.09
CA ILE A 233 -11.32 18.94 2.57
C ILE A 233 -11.33 20.36 1.97
N PRO A 234 -11.59 20.52 0.64
CA PRO A 234 -11.63 21.85 0.02
C PRO A 234 -12.73 22.72 0.64
N ARG A 235 -12.38 23.95 0.96
CA ARG A 235 -13.37 24.98 1.30
C ARG A 235 -13.79 25.67 0.00
N LEU A 236 -14.96 25.26 -0.54
CA LEU A 236 -15.57 25.80 -1.76
C LEU A 236 -16.40 27.04 -1.44
#